data_4fec0c98c47875c4174e805107c0a292
#
_entry.id   4fec0c98c47875c4174e805107c0a292
#
_cell.length_a   1.000
_cell.length_b   1.000
_cell.length_c   1.000
_cell.angle_alpha   90.00
_cell.angle_beta   90.00
_cell.angle_gamma   90.00
#
_symmetry.space_group_name_H-M   'P 1'
#
loop_
_entity.id
_entity.type
_entity.pdbx_description
1 polymer ?
#
loop_
_entity_poly.entity_id
_entity_poly.type
_entity_poly.pdbx_seq_one_letter_code
_entity_poly.pdbx_strand_id
1 'polypeptide(L)'
;MRVHHLNCGSFSSALMGRLVCHVLACETDAGIVLVDSGFGLADVADPTGRVGKYAKLTGARFRESETAVHQLEKLGLNPSDVTHIVATHLDFDHIGGVADFPDATLHTTAAEQAASERRSSFRERVRYRPAQLTPRPATHTYSGPGESVLGFSGAHPIDGVGNRIVLVPMPGHTRGHAAVAVDTGDRGWLLHAGDAFYHRSTVAAPGQVPPGTAGRALRVMEELIAVDRSKIRGNHRRLRELNNQAAPRVRVFSAHDPTLFEELAAERC
;
A
#
# COMPACT_ATOMS: atom_id res chain seq x y z
N MET A 1 -15.45 -1.56 13.35
CA MET A 1 -14.58 -2.24 12.38
C MET A 1 -13.26 -2.51 13.06
N ARG A 2 -12.79 -3.75 13.06
CA ARG A 2 -11.47 -4.13 13.54
C ARG A 2 -10.49 -4.06 12.37
N VAL A 3 -9.28 -3.55 12.63
CA VAL A 3 -8.23 -3.41 11.61
C VAL A 3 -6.96 -4.06 12.15
N HIS A 4 -6.38 -4.96 11.35
CA HIS A 4 -5.14 -5.65 11.65
C HIS A 4 -4.02 -5.11 10.75
N HIS A 5 -2.85 -4.93 11.31
CA HIS A 5 -1.65 -4.51 10.60
C HIS A 5 -0.79 -5.74 10.33
N LEU A 6 -0.55 -6.04 9.05
CA LEU A 6 0.20 -7.20 8.58
C LEU A 6 1.50 -6.74 7.88
N ASN A 7 2.60 -7.47 8.07
CA ASN A 7 3.80 -7.29 7.25
C ASN A 7 3.84 -8.37 6.17
N CYS A 8 3.35 -8.06 4.98
CA CYS A 8 3.22 -9.00 3.88
C CYS A 8 4.42 -9.01 2.92
N GLY A 9 5.60 -8.77 3.44
CA GLY A 9 6.87 -8.82 2.72
C GLY A 9 7.92 -7.93 3.37
N SER A 10 9.18 -8.27 3.18
CA SER A 10 10.29 -7.51 3.73
C SER A 10 11.37 -7.27 2.69
N PHE A 11 12.05 -6.13 2.80
CA PHE A 11 13.27 -5.84 2.06
C PHE A 11 14.42 -5.59 3.02
N SER A 12 15.64 -5.84 2.57
CA SER A 12 16.85 -5.57 3.35
C SER A 12 17.94 -4.99 2.46
N SER A 13 18.38 -3.80 2.79
CA SER A 13 19.44 -3.08 2.09
C SER A 13 20.44 -2.52 3.08
N ALA A 14 21.73 -2.62 2.77
CA ALA A 14 22.78 -2.04 3.60
C ALA A 14 22.66 -0.52 3.75
N LEU A 15 22.14 0.18 2.72
CA LEU A 15 22.01 1.64 2.70
C LEU A 15 20.67 2.12 3.26
N MET A 16 19.57 1.44 2.91
CA MET A 16 18.21 1.86 3.24
C MET A 16 17.65 1.16 4.48
N GLY A 17 18.36 0.17 5.01
CA GLY A 17 17.90 -0.62 6.16
C GLY A 17 16.84 -1.64 5.78
N ARG A 18 16.02 -2.02 6.77
CA ARG A 18 14.86 -2.89 6.60
C ARG A 18 13.65 -2.08 6.15
N LEU A 19 12.89 -2.60 5.19
CA LEU A 19 11.56 -2.13 4.82
C LEU A 19 10.56 -3.26 4.96
N VAL A 20 9.28 -2.93 5.09
CA VAL A 20 8.15 -3.84 5.20
C VAL A 20 7.19 -3.65 4.02
N CYS A 21 6.29 -4.59 3.78
CA CYS A 21 5.08 -4.38 2.98
C CYS A 21 3.89 -4.34 3.94
N HIS A 22 3.56 -3.15 4.40
CA HIS A 22 2.50 -2.93 5.38
C HIS A 22 1.13 -3.05 4.71
N VAL A 23 0.38 -4.05 5.06
CA VAL A 23 -0.97 -4.36 4.58
C VAL A 23 -1.95 -4.18 5.74
N LEU A 24 -3.15 -3.70 5.46
CA LEU A 24 -4.24 -3.75 6.42
C LEU A 24 -5.21 -4.90 6.09
N ALA A 25 -5.69 -5.58 7.12
CA ALA A 25 -6.86 -6.45 7.03
C ALA A 25 -7.99 -5.85 7.88
N CYS A 26 -9.07 -5.44 7.21
CA CYS A 26 -10.21 -4.78 7.81
C CYS A 26 -11.38 -5.76 7.89
N GLU A 27 -11.85 -6.10 9.10
CA GLU A 27 -13.07 -6.89 9.29
C GLU A 27 -14.29 -5.98 9.10
N THR A 28 -15.09 -6.26 8.08
CA THR A 28 -16.28 -5.48 7.69
C THR A 28 -17.52 -6.38 7.61
N ASP A 29 -18.68 -5.79 7.46
CA ASP A 29 -19.93 -6.52 7.22
C ASP A 29 -19.94 -7.20 5.83
N ALA A 30 -19.08 -6.77 4.91
CA ALA A 30 -18.92 -7.36 3.58
C ALA A 30 -17.88 -8.50 3.55
N GLY A 31 -17.27 -8.85 4.67
CA GLY A 31 -16.14 -9.77 4.78
C GLY A 31 -14.84 -9.03 5.12
N ILE A 32 -13.71 -9.67 4.84
CA ILE A 32 -12.40 -9.06 5.07
C ILE A 32 -12.01 -8.25 3.84
N VAL A 33 -11.63 -7.00 4.06
CA VAL A 33 -11.07 -6.11 3.04
C VAL A 33 -9.59 -5.93 3.30
N LEU A 34 -8.75 -6.29 2.32
CA LEU A 34 -7.32 -5.99 2.38
C LEU A 34 -7.03 -4.61 1.78
N VAL A 35 -6.12 -3.85 2.39
CA VAL A 35 -5.47 -2.70 1.76
C VAL A 35 -4.07 -3.12 1.38
N ASP A 36 -3.80 -3.22 0.08
CA ASP A 36 -2.69 -3.93 -0.54
C ASP A 36 -2.69 -5.44 -0.18
N SER A 37 -1.73 -6.20 -0.69
CA SER A 37 -1.61 -7.64 -0.41
C SER A 37 -0.18 -8.13 -0.24
N GLY A 38 0.81 -7.26 -0.48
CA GLY A 38 2.22 -7.61 -0.39
C GLY A 38 2.64 -8.70 -1.39
N PHE A 39 3.58 -9.54 -1.01
CA PHE A 39 3.94 -10.74 -1.75
C PHE A 39 2.98 -11.89 -1.43
N GLY A 40 2.64 -12.68 -2.47
CA GLY A 40 1.79 -13.85 -2.33
C GLY A 40 2.54 -15.18 -2.30
N LEU A 41 1.80 -16.27 -2.05
CA LEU A 41 2.33 -17.64 -2.02
C LEU A 41 3.01 -18.01 -3.34
N ALA A 42 2.41 -17.62 -4.46
CA ALA A 42 2.99 -17.89 -5.77
C ALA A 42 4.30 -17.11 -6.02
N ASP A 43 4.43 -15.90 -5.46
CA ASP A 43 5.68 -15.13 -5.52
C ASP A 43 6.79 -15.76 -4.68
N VAL A 44 6.43 -16.37 -3.55
CA VAL A 44 7.37 -17.14 -2.72
C VAL A 44 7.84 -18.39 -3.45
N ALA A 45 6.93 -19.09 -4.13
CA ALA A 45 7.24 -20.30 -4.87
C ALA A 45 8.10 -20.04 -6.12
N ASP A 46 7.82 -18.98 -6.88
CA ASP A 46 8.57 -18.59 -8.08
C ASP A 46 8.82 -17.07 -8.14
N PRO A 47 9.76 -16.55 -7.34
CA PRO A 47 10.07 -15.11 -7.34
C PRO A 47 10.53 -14.58 -8.69
N THR A 48 11.27 -15.40 -9.45
CA THR A 48 11.84 -14.98 -10.73
C THR A 48 10.78 -14.88 -11.83
N GLY A 49 9.90 -15.86 -11.94
CA GLY A 49 8.83 -15.86 -12.94
C GLY A 49 7.77 -14.80 -12.66
N ARG A 50 7.40 -14.65 -11.41
CA ARG A 50 6.31 -13.75 -11.01
C ARG A 50 6.77 -12.30 -10.81
N VAL A 51 7.76 -12.07 -9.96
CA VAL A 51 8.26 -10.73 -9.65
C VAL A 51 9.34 -10.27 -10.63
N GLY A 52 10.13 -11.21 -11.15
CA GLY A 52 11.17 -10.98 -12.15
C GLY A 52 12.57 -10.94 -11.55
N LYS A 53 13.55 -11.05 -12.44
CA LYS A 53 14.98 -11.15 -12.07
C LYS A 53 15.52 -9.98 -11.24
N TYR A 54 14.90 -8.81 -11.34
CA TYR A 54 15.31 -7.61 -10.60
C TYR A 54 14.87 -7.63 -9.13
N ALA A 55 13.90 -8.48 -8.75
CA ALA A 55 13.45 -8.58 -7.36
C ALA A 55 14.60 -8.83 -6.37
N LYS A 56 15.57 -9.69 -6.75
CA LYS A 56 16.76 -9.96 -5.93
C LYS A 56 17.63 -8.71 -5.70
N LEU A 57 17.66 -7.77 -6.65
CA LEU A 57 18.44 -6.53 -6.54
C LEU A 57 17.81 -5.52 -5.58
N THR A 58 16.50 -5.61 -5.35
CA THR A 58 15.81 -4.75 -4.37
C THR A 58 16.03 -5.19 -2.93
N GLY A 59 16.59 -6.38 -2.71
CA GLY A 59 16.75 -6.97 -1.38
C GLY A 59 15.46 -7.61 -0.85
N ALA A 60 14.46 -7.85 -1.72
CA ALA A 60 13.20 -8.50 -1.35
C ALA A 60 13.43 -9.89 -0.75
N ARG A 61 12.67 -10.20 0.29
CA ARG A 61 12.66 -11.46 1.01
C ARG A 61 11.31 -12.13 0.81
N PHE A 62 11.32 -13.28 0.16
CA PHE A 62 10.12 -14.08 -0.11
C PHE A 62 9.99 -15.15 0.97
N ARG A 63 9.10 -14.91 1.93
CA ARG A 63 8.84 -15.80 3.07
C ARG A 63 7.36 -16.12 3.13
N GLU A 64 7.02 -17.38 3.17
CA GLU A 64 5.64 -17.84 3.27
C GLU A 64 4.94 -17.29 4.51
N SER A 65 5.65 -17.24 5.64
CA SER A 65 5.13 -16.67 6.90
C SER A 65 4.83 -15.16 6.86
N GLU A 66 5.31 -14.45 5.83
CA GLU A 66 5.03 -13.04 5.59
C GLU A 66 3.90 -12.84 4.54
N THR A 67 3.24 -13.90 4.02
CA THR A 67 2.09 -13.74 3.13
C THR A 67 0.83 -13.36 3.90
N ALA A 68 -0.10 -12.66 3.25
CA ALA A 68 -1.36 -12.27 3.86
C ALA A 68 -2.16 -13.49 4.32
N VAL A 69 -2.16 -14.57 3.53
CA VAL A 69 -2.82 -15.85 3.88
C VAL A 69 -2.36 -16.34 5.24
N HIS A 70 -1.05 -16.56 5.43
CA HIS A 70 -0.52 -17.09 6.70
C HIS A 70 -0.74 -16.16 7.88
N GLN A 71 -0.72 -14.86 7.66
CA GLN A 71 -0.96 -13.91 8.75
C GLN A 71 -2.43 -13.83 9.14
N LEU A 72 -3.36 -13.95 8.20
CA LEU A 72 -4.79 -14.08 8.50
C LEU A 72 -5.07 -15.35 9.32
N GLU A 73 -4.51 -16.50 8.89
CA GLU A 73 -4.61 -17.77 9.62
C GLU A 73 -4.08 -17.66 11.06
N LYS A 74 -2.94 -17.00 11.26
CA LYS A 74 -2.36 -16.72 12.58
C LYS A 74 -3.28 -15.89 13.48
N LEU A 75 -4.10 -15.03 12.90
CA LEU A 75 -5.10 -14.22 13.61
C LEU A 75 -6.39 -15.01 13.86
N GLY A 76 -6.51 -16.24 13.36
CA GLY A 76 -7.73 -17.04 13.42
C GLY A 76 -8.79 -16.59 12.41
N LEU A 77 -8.40 -15.81 11.41
CA LEU A 77 -9.25 -15.36 10.32
C LEU A 77 -9.14 -16.32 9.14
N ASN A 78 -10.26 -16.58 8.45
CA ASN A 78 -10.24 -17.44 7.28
C ASN A 78 -9.88 -16.64 6.03
N PRO A 79 -8.81 -17.01 5.28
CA PRO A 79 -8.46 -16.33 4.03
C PRO A 79 -9.57 -16.30 2.99
N SER A 80 -10.48 -17.29 2.99
CA SER A 80 -11.63 -17.30 2.07
C SER A 80 -12.67 -16.21 2.36
N ASP A 81 -12.60 -15.56 3.52
CA ASP A 81 -13.48 -14.45 3.86
C ASP A 81 -12.98 -13.10 3.28
N VAL A 82 -11.84 -13.10 2.59
CA VAL A 82 -11.34 -11.92 1.86
C VAL A 82 -12.17 -11.71 0.60
N THR A 83 -12.99 -10.67 0.60
CA THR A 83 -13.94 -10.35 -0.47
C THR A 83 -13.46 -9.19 -1.35
N HIS A 84 -12.60 -8.32 -0.82
CA HIS A 84 -12.10 -7.13 -1.52
C HIS A 84 -10.62 -6.89 -1.22
N ILE A 85 -9.88 -6.44 -2.23
CA ILE A 85 -8.50 -5.95 -2.11
C ILE A 85 -8.45 -4.56 -2.70
N VAL A 86 -8.10 -3.56 -1.89
CA VAL A 86 -7.97 -2.17 -2.31
C VAL A 86 -6.49 -1.87 -2.50
N ALA A 87 -6.03 -1.88 -3.74
CA ALA A 87 -4.63 -1.62 -4.06
C ALA A 87 -4.34 -0.12 -4.11
N THR A 88 -3.36 0.32 -3.33
CA THR A 88 -2.83 1.69 -3.42
C THR A 88 -2.27 1.96 -4.81
N HIS A 89 -1.60 0.97 -5.39
CA HIS A 89 -1.10 0.93 -6.75
C HIS A 89 -0.73 -0.52 -7.13
N LEU A 90 -0.27 -0.75 -8.36
CA LEU A 90 -0.07 -2.09 -8.88
C LEU A 90 1.41 -2.50 -9.00
N ASP A 91 2.28 -1.99 -8.13
CA ASP A 91 3.66 -2.45 -8.05
C ASP A 91 3.74 -3.86 -7.48
N PHE A 92 4.79 -4.56 -7.85
CA PHE A 92 4.94 -6.00 -7.58
C PHE A 92 4.93 -6.38 -6.09
N ASP A 93 5.26 -5.47 -5.21
CA ASP A 93 5.29 -5.67 -3.75
C ASP A 93 4.02 -5.22 -3.02
N HIS A 94 3.01 -4.80 -3.79
CA HIS A 94 1.68 -4.42 -3.28
C HIS A 94 0.59 -5.41 -3.69
N ILE A 95 0.76 -6.09 -4.85
CA ILE A 95 -0.31 -6.90 -5.45
C ILE A 95 0.02 -8.38 -5.59
N GLY A 96 1.16 -8.83 -5.12
CA GLY A 96 1.60 -10.22 -5.28
C GLY A 96 0.64 -11.24 -4.67
N GLY A 97 0.03 -10.88 -3.53
CA GLY A 97 -0.96 -11.71 -2.84
C GLY A 97 -2.36 -11.71 -3.46
N VAL A 98 -2.64 -10.91 -4.49
CA VAL A 98 -3.98 -10.89 -5.15
C VAL A 98 -4.38 -12.27 -5.66
N ALA A 99 -3.44 -13.04 -6.19
CA ALA A 99 -3.69 -14.39 -6.71
C ALA A 99 -4.05 -15.41 -5.61
N ASP A 100 -3.77 -15.13 -4.36
CA ASP A 100 -4.09 -16.00 -3.22
C ASP A 100 -5.57 -15.88 -2.80
N PHE A 101 -6.29 -14.86 -3.31
CA PHE A 101 -7.68 -14.56 -3.01
C PHE A 101 -8.52 -14.49 -4.31
N PRO A 102 -8.77 -15.61 -4.98
CA PRO A 102 -9.35 -15.64 -6.32
C PRO A 102 -10.78 -15.10 -6.41
N ASP A 103 -11.52 -15.12 -5.31
CA ASP A 103 -12.91 -14.65 -5.23
C ASP A 103 -12.99 -13.16 -4.83
N ALA A 104 -11.87 -12.54 -4.46
CA ALA A 104 -11.84 -11.13 -4.08
C ALA A 104 -11.88 -10.21 -5.30
N THR A 105 -12.62 -9.11 -5.17
CA THR A 105 -12.59 -8.02 -6.15
C THR A 105 -11.41 -7.09 -5.88
N LEU A 106 -10.57 -6.86 -6.89
CA LEU A 106 -9.47 -5.89 -6.84
C LEU A 106 -10.01 -4.48 -7.15
N HIS A 107 -9.74 -3.52 -6.29
CA HIS A 107 -10.09 -2.11 -6.46
C HIS A 107 -8.84 -1.26 -6.66
N THR A 108 -8.84 -0.41 -7.68
CA THR A 108 -7.74 0.51 -7.97
C THR A 108 -8.23 1.73 -8.76
N THR A 109 -7.37 2.70 -9.05
CA THR A 109 -7.74 3.81 -9.93
C THR A 109 -7.71 3.37 -11.41
N ALA A 110 -8.59 3.94 -12.23
CA ALA A 110 -8.58 3.67 -13.68
C ALA A 110 -7.25 4.08 -14.34
N ALA A 111 -6.59 5.12 -13.82
CA ALA A 111 -5.28 5.55 -14.30
C ALA A 111 -4.19 4.50 -14.01
N GLU A 112 -4.25 3.84 -12.86
CA GLU A 112 -3.31 2.78 -12.47
C GLU A 112 -3.52 1.52 -13.31
N GLN A 113 -4.77 1.08 -13.43
CA GLN A 113 -5.14 -0.05 -14.28
C GLN A 113 -4.64 0.15 -15.72
N ALA A 114 -4.93 1.32 -16.30
CA ALA A 114 -4.51 1.64 -17.66
C ALA A 114 -2.97 1.72 -17.80
N ALA A 115 -2.23 2.16 -16.79
CA ALA A 115 -0.78 2.19 -16.80
C ALA A 115 -0.20 0.77 -16.74
N SER A 116 -0.76 -0.10 -15.88
CA SER A 116 -0.34 -1.49 -15.71
C SER A 116 -0.58 -2.35 -16.96
N GLU A 117 -1.63 -2.06 -17.72
CA GLU A 117 -1.93 -2.74 -18.99
C GLU A 117 -1.01 -2.26 -20.11
N ARG A 118 -0.80 -0.95 -20.24
CA ARG A 118 0.02 -0.36 -21.33
C ARG A 118 1.51 -0.60 -21.14
N ARG A 119 2.04 -0.46 -19.92
CA ARG A 119 3.46 -0.61 -19.57
C ARG A 119 4.40 0.02 -20.60
N SER A 120 4.14 1.29 -20.92
CA SER A 120 4.70 2.01 -22.06
C SER A 120 6.21 2.31 -21.92
N SER A 121 6.72 2.37 -20.67
CA SER A 121 8.12 2.63 -20.38
C SER A 121 8.84 1.38 -19.83
N PHE A 122 10.19 1.39 -19.87
CA PHE A 122 10.98 0.33 -19.24
C PHE A 122 10.69 0.22 -17.73
N ARG A 123 10.55 1.37 -17.04
CA ARG A 123 10.20 1.40 -15.61
C ARG A 123 8.86 0.74 -15.34
N GLU A 124 7.83 1.04 -16.13
CA GLU A 124 6.52 0.41 -15.99
C GLU A 124 6.57 -1.10 -16.27
N ARG A 125 7.40 -1.57 -17.21
CA ARG A 125 7.59 -3.01 -17.46
C ARG A 125 8.29 -3.76 -16.32
N VAL A 126 9.16 -3.08 -15.58
CA VAL A 126 9.79 -3.66 -14.37
C VAL A 126 8.82 -3.66 -13.20
N ARG A 127 8.09 -2.60 -13.02
CA ARG A 127 7.15 -2.30 -11.92
C ARG A 127 5.92 -3.19 -11.98
N TYR A 128 5.19 -3.16 -13.10
CA TYR A 128 3.95 -3.91 -13.29
C TYR A 128 4.23 -5.31 -13.82
N ARG A 129 3.81 -6.31 -13.06
CA ARG A 129 4.08 -7.73 -13.33
C ARG A 129 2.79 -8.49 -13.65
N PRO A 130 2.43 -8.71 -14.95
CA PRO A 130 1.20 -9.39 -15.31
C PRO A 130 1.05 -10.79 -14.72
N ALA A 131 2.17 -11.47 -14.45
CA ALA A 131 2.18 -12.78 -13.81
C ALA A 131 1.53 -12.75 -12.41
N GLN A 132 1.61 -11.65 -11.68
CA GLN A 132 0.99 -11.51 -10.36
C GLN A 132 -0.53 -11.32 -10.43
N LEU A 133 -1.05 -10.85 -11.57
CA LEU A 133 -2.48 -10.74 -11.86
C LEU A 133 -3.00 -11.91 -12.70
N THR A 134 -2.41 -13.10 -12.55
CA THR A 134 -2.83 -14.32 -13.23
C THR A 134 -3.11 -15.42 -12.19
N PRO A 135 -4.36 -15.95 -12.13
CA PRO A 135 -5.52 -15.59 -12.95
C PRO A 135 -5.94 -14.14 -12.77
N ARG A 136 -6.58 -13.54 -13.80
CA ARG A 136 -7.01 -12.12 -13.74
C ARG A 136 -8.14 -11.97 -12.74
N PRO A 137 -7.98 -11.15 -11.68
CA PRO A 137 -9.03 -10.91 -10.70
C PRO A 137 -10.19 -10.11 -11.30
N ALA A 138 -11.39 -10.25 -10.75
CA ALA A 138 -12.44 -9.26 -10.95
C ALA A 138 -11.88 -7.90 -10.50
N THR A 139 -11.99 -6.87 -11.34
CA THR A 139 -11.36 -5.57 -11.05
C THR A 139 -12.38 -4.45 -11.20
N HIS A 140 -12.52 -3.64 -10.16
CA HIS A 140 -13.30 -2.40 -10.15
C HIS A 140 -12.35 -1.20 -10.18
N THR A 141 -12.62 -0.21 -11.05
CA THR A 141 -11.75 0.95 -11.20
C THR A 141 -12.48 2.26 -10.95
N TYR A 142 -11.79 3.19 -10.28
CA TYR A 142 -12.34 4.50 -9.91
C TYR A 142 -11.73 5.61 -10.73
N SER A 143 -12.57 6.56 -11.16
CA SER A 143 -12.18 7.74 -11.94
C SER A 143 -13.21 8.85 -11.84
N GLY A 144 -12.84 10.04 -12.29
CA GLY A 144 -13.74 11.21 -12.32
C GLY A 144 -13.84 11.94 -10.98
N PRO A 145 -14.84 12.80 -10.81
CA PRO A 145 -15.06 13.54 -9.58
C PRO A 145 -15.46 12.59 -8.46
N GLY A 146 -14.93 12.85 -7.28
CA GLY A 146 -15.22 12.11 -6.04
C GLY A 146 -15.44 13.09 -4.89
N GLU A 147 -15.54 12.52 -3.69
CA GLU A 147 -15.76 13.27 -2.47
C GLU A 147 -14.46 13.93 -1.95
N SER A 148 -14.58 14.73 -0.90
CA SER A 148 -13.44 15.27 -0.17
C SER A 148 -13.29 14.52 1.15
N VAL A 149 -12.16 13.84 1.34
CA VAL A 149 -11.86 13.07 2.55
C VAL A 149 -10.49 13.51 3.09
N LEU A 150 -10.42 13.85 4.38
CA LEU A 150 -9.20 14.30 5.06
C LEU A 150 -8.48 15.46 4.33
N GLY A 151 -9.24 16.35 3.67
CA GLY A 151 -8.70 17.46 2.89
C GLY A 151 -8.21 17.09 1.49
N PHE A 152 -8.33 15.82 1.07
CA PHE A 152 -8.02 15.36 -0.28
C PHE A 152 -9.31 15.24 -1.11
N SER A 153 -9.30 15.75 -2.33
CA SER A 153 -10.43 15.68 -3.27
C SER A 153 -10.34 14.48 -4.19
N GLY A 154 -11.47 14.09 -4.79
CA GLY A 154 -11.55 12.99 -5.73
C GLY A 154 -11.50 11.61 -5.07
N ALA A 155 -11.86 11.53 -3.79
CA ALA A 155 -11.90 10.30 -3.04
C ALA A 155 -13.17 9.49 -3.38
N HIS A 156 -13.03 8.17 -3.42
CA HIS A 156 -14.12 7.26 -3.76
C HIS A 156 -14.29 6.20 -2.67
N PRO A 157 -15.45 6.12 -2.01
CA PRO A 157 -15.81 4.97 -1.17
C PRO A 157 -15.71 3.67 -1.98
N ILE A 158 -15.32 2.58 -1.32
CA ILE A 158 -15.17 1.29 -2.00
C ILE A 158 -16.55 0.65 -2.21
N ASP A 159 -16.89 0.40 -3.47
CA ASP A 159 -18.14 -0.25 -3.84
C ASP A 159 -18.25 -1.64 -3.21
N GLY A 160 -19.41 -1.94 -2.66
CA GLY A 160 -19.68 -3.19 -1.95
C GLY A 160 -19.22 -3.21 -0.47
N VAL A 161 -18.39 -2.23 -0.04
CA VAL A 161 -17.84 -2.16 1.34
C VAL A 161 -18.47 -1.03 2.16
N GLY A 162 -18.91 0.04 1.51
CA GLY A 162 -19.46 1.25 2.15
C GLY A 162 -18.43 2.35 2.40
N ASN A 163 -18.82 3.37 3.14
CA ASN A 163 -18.08 4.66 3.21
C ASN A 163 -16.90 4.66 4.19
N ARG A 164 -16.64 3.56 4.88
CA ARG A 164 -15.57 3.49 5.89
C ARG A 164 -14.19 3.20 5.31
N ILE A 165 -14.12 2.70 4.09
CA ILE A 165 -12.86 2.49 3.35
C ILE A 165 -12.94 3.27 2.06
N VAL A 166 -12.00 4.20 1.85
CA VAL A 166 -12.06 5.18 0.78
C VAL A 166 -10.74 5.24 0.04
N LEU A 167 -10.79 5.09 -1.28
CA LEU A 167 -9.63 5.26 -2.17
C LEU A 167 -9.43 6.76 -2.43
N VAL A 168 -8.25 7.27 -2.13
CA VAL A 168 -7.90 8.70 -2.22
C VAL A 168 -6.82 8.88 -3.28
N PRO A 169 -7.13 9.38 -4.49
CA PRO A 169 -6.14 9.56 -5.55
C PRO A 169 -4.96 10.43 -5.08
N MET A 170 -3.75 9.87 -5.20
CA MET A 170 -2.50 10.51 -4.77
C MET A 170 -1.38 10.24 -5.78
N PRO A 171 -1.56 10.61 -7.07
CA PRO A 171 -0.61 10.28 -8.12
C PRO A 171 0.75 10.94 -7.87
N GLY A 172 1.81 10.30 -8.39
CA GLY A 172 3.18 10.79 -8.28
C GLY A 172 4.19 9.66 -8.29
N HIS A 173 4.08 8.69 -7.39
CA HIS A 173 4.87 7.47 -7.39
C HIS A 173 4.58 6.65 -8.67
N THR A 174 3.31 6.35 -8.89
CA THR A 174 2.79 5.88 -10.18
C THR A 174 1.80 6.88 -10.77
N ARG A 175 1.29 6.59 -11.99
CA ARG A 175 0.31 7.46 -12.66
C ARG A 175 -1.02 7.52 -11.93
N GLY A 176 -1.43 6.41 -11.35
CA GLY A 176 -2.71 6.25 -10.68
C GLY A 176 -2.60 5.90 -9.20
N HIS A 177 -1.43 6.04 -8.60
CA HIS A 177 -1.23 5.80 -7.18
C HIS A 177 -2.30 6.50 -6.34
N ALA A 178 -2.79 5.82 -5.30
CA ALA A 178 -3.76 6.32 -4.33
C ALA A 178 -3.30 6.01 -2.90
N ALA A 179 -3.78 6.78 -1.95
CA ALA A 179 -3.83 6.38 -0.55
C ALA A 179 -5.17 5.70 -0.26
N VAL A 180 -5.26 4.96 0.84
CA VAL A 180 -6.52 4.40 1.32
C VAL A 180 -6.78 4.92 2.73
N ALA A 181 -7.91 5.61 2.88
CA ALA A 181 -8.38 6.09 4.17
C ALA A 181 -9.35 5.08 4.77
N VAL A 182 -9.13 4.70 6.03
CA VAL A 182 -9.95 3.73 6.76
C VAL A 182 -10.48 4.40 8.03
N ASP A 183 -11.80 4.53 8.12
CA ASP A 183 -12.48 5.04 9.30
C ASP A 183 -12.64 3.92 10.33
N THR A 184 -11.92 4.01 11.44
CA THR A 184 -11.98 3.03 12.53
C THR A 184 -13.03 3.37 13.58
N GLY A 185 -13.81 4.43 13.39
CA GLY A 185 -14.82 4.94 14.33
C GLY A 185 -14.18 5.80 15.41
N ASP A 186 -14.42 5.47 16.68
CA ASP A 186 -13.96 6.28 17.83
C ASP A 186 -12.44 6.46 17.89
N ARG A 187 -11.67 5.57 17.25
CA ARG A 187 -10.22 5.66 17.15
C ARG A 187 -9.72 6.57 16.02
N GLY A 188 -10.64 7.14 15.22
CA GLY A 188 -10.33 8.07 14.14
C GLY A 188 -9.96 7.35 12.83
N TRP A 189 -9.09 7.96 12.05
CA TRP A 189 -8.74 7.53 10.69
C TRP A 189 -7.33 6.95 10.60
N LEU A 190 -7.19 5.87 9.86
CA LEU A 190 -5.93 5.36 9.35
C LEU A 190 -5.80 5.82 7.89
N LEU A 191 -4.72 6.50 7.54
CA LEU A 191 -4.40 6.85 6.16
C LEU A 191 -3.17 6.05 5.71
N HIS A 192 -3.42 4.94 5.03
CA HIS A 192 -2.39 4.16 4.36
C HIS A 192 -1.95 4.89 3.10
N ALA A 193 -0.83 5.58 3.16
CA ALA A 193 -0.36 6.44 2.08
C ALA A 193 0.38 5.69 0.96
N GLY A 194 0.40 4.35 1.00
CA GLY A 194 1.14 3.53 0.03
C GLY A 194 2.58 4.01 -0.09
N ASP A 195 3.02 4.25 -1.31
CA ASP A 195 4.36 4.71 -1.70
C ASP A 195 4.44 6.23 -1.93
N ALA A 196 3.50 6.99 -1.37
CA ALA A 196 3.63 8.44 -1.38
C ALA A 196 4.84 8.93 -0.58
N PHE A 197 5.34 8.12 0.38
CA PHE A 197 6.61 8.30 1.08
C PHE A 197 7.10 6.97 1.65
N TYR A 198 8.42 6.87 1.97
CA TYR A 198 9.02 5.63 2.52
C TYR A 198 9.53 5.74 3.95
N HIS A 199 9.77 6.95 4.45
CA HIS A 199 10.32 7.14 5.78
C HIS A 199 9.53 8.20 6.55
N ARG A 200 9.19 7.90 7.80
CA ARG A 200 8.36 8.75 8.68
C ARG A 200 8.84 10.19 8.83
N SER A 201 10.15 10.47 8.65
CA SER A 201 10.67 11.83 8.67
C SER A 201 10.07 12.72 7.58
N THR A 202 9.47 12.13 6.54
CA THR A 202 8.82 12.87 5.44
C THR A 202 7.57 13.60 5.91
N VAL A 203 6.82 12.98 6.83
CA VAL A 203 5.53 13.50 7.32
C VAL A 203 5.60 14.06 8.74
N ALA A 204 6.68 13.84 9.46
CA ALA A 204 6.91 14.42 10.78
C ALA A 204 7.09 15.94 10.71
N ALA A 205 6.80 16.62 11.81
CA ALA A 205 7.12 18.05 11.94
C ALA A 205 8.64 18.28 11.81
N PRO A 206 9.07 19.44 11.30
CA PRO A 206 10.48 19.75 11.18
C PRO A 206 11.24 19.55 12.50
N GLY A 207 12.31 18.76 12.45
CA GLY A 207 13.16 18.49 13.62
C GLY A 207 12.68 17.37 14.56
N GLN A 208 11.46 16.89 14.46
CA GLN A 208 10.96 15.82 15.34
C GLN A 208 11.59 14.46 15.04
N VAL A 209 11.75 14.11 13.76
CA VAL A 209 12.31 12.84 13.33
C VAL A 209 13.44 13.09 12.34
N PRO A 210 14.69 12.95 12.75
CA PRO A 210 15.82 13.09 11.82
C PRO A 210 15.83 11.93 10.81
N PRO A 211 16.05 12.21 9.51
CA PRO A 211 16.02 11.16 8.48
C PRO A 211 17.17 10.16 8.60
N GLY A 212 18.26 10.52 9.25
CA GLY A 212 19.46 9.69 9.25
C GLY A 212 20.00 9.41 7.84
N THR A 213 20.88 8.44 7.70
CA THR A 213 21.40 8.01 6.40
C THR A 213 20.33 7.27 5.59
N ALA A 214 19.62 6.36 6.23
CA ALA A 214 18.56 5.56 5.59
C ALA A 214 17.43 6.44 5.05
N GLY A 215 16.89 7.34 5.86
CA GLY A 215 15.80 8.22 5.43
C GLY A 215 16.20 9.17 4.29
N ARG A 216 17.47 9.65 4.26
CA ARG A 216 17.98 10.43 3.12
C ARG A 216 18.09 9.59 1.86
N ALA A 217 18.61 8.35 1.97
CA ALA A 217 18.71 7.43 0.84
C ALA A 217 17.34 7.07 0.27
N LEU A 218 16.36 6.78 1.15
CA LEU A 218 14.98 6.50 0.77
C LEU A 218 14.34 7.68 0.06
N ARG A 219 14.57 8.91 0.54
CA ARG A 219 14.07 10.12 -0.11
C ARG A 219 14.61 10.29 -1.53
N VAL A 220 15.89 10.02 -1.74
CA VAL A 220 16.52 10.06 -3.08
C VAL A 220 15.90 8.97 -3.96
N MET A 221 15.72 7.77 -3.42
CA MET A 221 15.09 6.66 -4.15
C MET A 221 13.64 7.00 -4.56
N GLU A 222 12.83 7.53 -3.65
CA GLU A 222 11.45 7.99 -3.94
C GLU A 222 11.42 8.91 -5.18
N GLU A 223 12.27 9.92 -5.20
CA GLU A 223 12.34 10.86 -6.31
C GLU A 223 12.85 10.23 -7.62
N LEU A 224 13.77 9.27 -7.53
CA LEU A 224 14.31 8.58 -8.70
C LEU A 224 13.30 7.66 -9.36
N ILE A 225 12.48 6.95 -8.57
CA ILE A 225 11.50 5.98 -9.09
C ILE A 225 10.13 6.60 -9.39
N ALA A 226 9.85 7.80 -8.87
CA ALA A 226 8.60 8.49 -9.11
C ALA A 226 8.36 8.78 -10.60
N VAL A 227 7.12 8.63 -11.04
CA VAL A 227 6.67 9.04 -12.37
C VAL A 227 6.59 10.57 -12.46
N ASP A 228 6.16 11.22 -11.37
CA ASP A 228 6.05 12.68 -11.27
C ASP A 228 6.57 13.19 -9.93
N ARG A 229 7.81 13.72 -9.96
CA ARG A 229 8.50 14.26 -8.77
C ARG A 229 7.80 15.48 -8.17
N SER A 230 7.14 16.29 -8.99
CA SER A 230 6.43 17.48 -8.52
C SER A 230 5.23 17.07 -7.67
N LYS A 231 4.46 16.08 -8.14
CA LYS A 231 3.33 15.53 -7.40
C LYS A 231 3.78 14.85 -6.11
N ILE A 232 4.85 14.06 -6.11
CA ILE A 232 5.40 13.46 -4.88
C ILE A 232 5.71 14.54 -3.85
N ARG A 233 6.40 15.60 -4.21
CA ARG A 233 6.71 16.72 -3.28
C ARG A 233 5.44 17.43 -2.79
N GLY A 234 4.44 17.56 -3.65
CA GLY A 234 3.11 18.07 -3.27
C GLY A 234 2.42 17.18 -2.24
N ASN A 235 2.43 15.86 -2.46
CA ASN A 235 1.87 14.87 -1.55
C ASN A 235 2.58 14.89 -0.20
N HIS A 236 3.92 14.94 -0.15
CA HIS A 236 4.69 15.07 1.09
C HIS A 236 4.24 16.27 1.93
N ARG A 237 4.03 17.42 1.29
CA ARG A 237 3.59 18.64 1.97
C ARG A 237 2.21 18.46 2.60
N ARG A 238 1.24 17.98 1.81
CA ARG A 238 -0.14 17.76 2.26
C ARG A 238 -0.23 16.68 3.35
N LEU A 239 0.50 15.56 3.19
CA LEU A 239 0.53 14.50 4.20
C LEU A 239 1.17 14.98 5.51
N ARG A 240 2.21 15.81 5.44
CA ARG A 240 2.82 16.42 6.62
C ARG A 240 1.86 17.38 7.32
N GLU A 241 1.18 18.23 6.58
CA GLU A 241 0.16 19.13 7.11
C GLU A 241 -0.94 18.34 7.84
N LEU A 242 -1.49 17.32 7.19
CA LEU A 242 -2.51 16.45 7.79
C LEU A 242 -1.98 15.77 9.07
N ASN A 243 -0.81 15.14 9.01
CA ASN A 243 -0.22 14.41 10.13
C ASN A 243 -0.01 15.32 11.35
N ASN A 244 0.39 16.58 11.14
CA ASN A 244 0.67 17.52 12.24
C ASN A 244 -0.59 18.22 12.77
N GLN A 245 -1.63 18.39 11.95
CA GLN A 245 -2.85 19.11 12.35
C GLN A 245 -3.93 18.17 12.91
N ALA A 246 -3.99 16.94 12.43
CA ALA A 246 -5.08 16.02 12.74
C ALA A 246 -4.70 14.88 13.70
N ALA A 247 -3.42 14.76 14.08
CA ALA A 247 -3.00 13.78 15.08
C ALA A 247 -3.60 14.09 16.46
N PRO A 248 -4.01 13.10 17.26
CA PRO A 248 -3.96 11.67 16.99
C PRO A 248 -5.17 11.10 16.21
N ARG A 249 -6.14 11.94 15.82
CA ARG A 249 -7.35 11.49 15.13
C ARG A 249 -7.11 10.94 13.73
N VAL A 250 -5.97 11.27 13.11
CA VAL A 250 -5.55 10.71 11.84
C VAL A 250 -4.13 10.17 11.98
N ARG A 251 -3.95 8.89 11.71
CA ARG A 251 -2.64 8.21 11.70
C ARG A 251 -2.19 8.03 10.24
N VAL A 252 -1.18 8.79 9.84
CA VAL A 252 -0.61 8.73 8.48
C VAL A 252 0.60 7.80 8.48
N PHE A 253 0.60 6.78 7.62
CA PHE A 253 1.71 5.84 7.49
C PHE A 253 1.91 5.40 6.04
N SER A 254 3.12 4.92 5.73
CA SER A 254 3.48 4.38 4.41
C SER A 254 3.51 2.87 4.42
N ALA A 255 3.57 2.28 3.23
CA ALA A 255 3.71 0.85 3.07
C ALA A 255 5.07 0.31 3.58
N HIS A 256 6.11 1.14 3.70
CA HIS A 256 7.48 0.65 3.83
C HIS A 256 8.22 1.04 5.12
N ASP A 257 7.67 1.93 5.96
CA ASP A 257 8.35 2.32 7.22
C ASP A 257 8.15 1.27 8.31
N PRO A 258 9.20 0.53 8.72
CA PRO A 258 9.06 -0.53 9.72
C PRO A 258 8.72 0.00 11.12
N THR A 259 9.11 1.24 11.46
CA THR A 259 8.78 1.80 12.76
C THR A 259 7.30 2.16 12.86
N LEU A 260 6.75 2.80 11.82
CA LEU A 260 5.29 3.08 11.77
C LEU A 260 4.48 1.77 11.79
N PHE A 261 4.95 0.74 11.10
CA PHE A 261 4.33 -0.59 11.18
C PHE A 261 4.34 -1.15 12.60
N GLU A 262 5.51 -1.17 13.26
CA GLU A 262 5.68 -1.73 14.61
C GLU A 262 4.86 -0.96 15.66
N GLU A 263 4.81 0.37 15.56
CA GLU A 263 3.98 1.22 16.42
C GLU A 263 2.48 0.90 16.27
N LEU A 264 1.97 0.87 15.02
CA LEU A 264 0.56 0.62 14.74
C LEU A 264 0.14 -0.83 15.03
N ALA A 265 1.00 -1.81 14.76
CA ALA A 265 0.73 -3.21 15.05
C ALA A 265 0.73 -3.52 16.56
N ALA A 266 1.43 -2.72 17.37
CA ALA A 266 1.42 -2.82 18.84
C ALA A 266 0.16 -2.19 19.49
N GLU A 267 -0.50 -1.27 18.79
CA GLU A 267 -1.77 -0.69 19.22
C GLU A 267 -2.86 -1.77 19.05
N ARG A 268 -3.19 -2.52 20.14
CA ARG A 268 -4.21 -3.56 20.09
C ARG A 268 -5.53 -2.99 19.58
N CYS A 269 -5.96 -3.55 18.47
CA CYS A 269 -7.27 -3.24 17.87
C CYS A 269 -8.43 -3.87 18.62
#